data_6a69c3ca17c1a04adf0176fc85202138
#
_entry.id   6a69c3ca17c1a04adf0176fc85202138
#
_cell.length_a   1.000
_cell.length_b   1.000
_cell.length_c   1.000
_cell.angle_alpha   90.00
_cell.angle_beta   90.00
_cell.angle_gamma   90.00
#
_symmetry.space_group_name_H-M   'P 1'
#
loop_
_entity.id
_entity.type
_entity.pdbx_description
1 polymer ?
#
loop_
_entity_poly.entity_id
_entity_poly.type
_entity_poly.pdbx_seq_one_letter_code
_entity_poly.pdbx_strand_id
1 'polypeptide(L)' 'VLSVLFEEITVIDGKEYLTGYTPQYVRAALPVTDRKICSRMAGNIFEVQAEGFVTDEVLRVKLQEITV' A
#
# COMPACT_ATOMS: atom_id res chain seq x y z
N VAL A 1 2.28 -11.80 -5.76
CA VAL A 1 3.14 -10.92 -4.95
C VAL A 1 3.59 -9.74 -5.79
N LEU A 2 3.40 -8.54 -5.27
CA LEU A 2 3.76 -7.30 -5.93
C LEU A 2 4.77 -6.54 -5.07
N SER A 3 5.69 -5.84 -5.72
CA SER A 3 6.59 -4.90 -5.04
C SER A 3 6.02 -3.50 -5.18
N VAL A 4 5.92 -2.78 -4.08
CA VAL A 4 5.38 -1.41 -4.07
C VAL A 4 6.36 -0.48 -3.36
N LEU A 5 6.71 0.62 -4.02
CA LEU A 5 7.41 1.72 -3.38
C LEU A 5 6.36 2.63 -2.76
N PHE A 6 6.24 2.60 -1.44
CA PHE A 6 5.30 3.46 -0.73
C PHE A 6 5.86 4.87 -0.60
N GLU A 7 4.99 5.86 -0.73
CA GLU A 7 5.41 7.26 -0.74
C GLU A 7 4.80 8.09 0.37
N GLU A 8 3.47 8.02 0.56
CA GLU A 8 2.80 8.89 1.52
C GLU A 8 1.46 8.30 1.98
N ILE A 9 0.95 8.83 3.09
CA ILE A 9 -0.39 8.51 3.56
C ILE A 9 -1.37 9.46 2.86
N THR A 10 -2.39 8.88 2.23
CA THR A 10 -3.40 9.60 1.46
C THR A 10 -4.79 9.19 1.93
N VAL A 11 -5.72 10.13 1.97
CA VAL A 11 -7.11 9.84 2.29
C VAL A 11 -7.86 9.53 1.00
N ILE A 12 -8.52 8.35 0.95
CA ILE A 12 -9.36 7.93 -0.18
C ILE A 12 -10.70 7.50 0.41
N ASP A 13 -11.79 8.11 -0.05
CA ASP A 13 -13.15 7.84 0.45
C ASP A 13 -13.26 7.90 1.97
N GLY A 14 -12.61 8.88 2.58
CA GLY A 14 -12.66 9.10 4.02
C GLY A 14 -11.81 8.18 4.86
N LYS A 15 -11.01 7.32 4.23
CA LYS A 15 -10.11 6.39 4.93
C LYS A 15 -8.66 6.68 4.57
N GLU A 16 -7.77 6.48 5.54
CA GLU A 16 -6.35 6.67 5.33
C GLU A 16 -5.70 5.42 4.75
N TYR A 17 -4.88 5.61 3.73
CA TYR A 17 -4.08 4.56 3.09
C TYR A 17 -2.66 5.02 2.91
N LEU A 18 -1.71 4.10 3.09
CA LEU A 18 -0.34 4.33 2.65
C LEU A 18 -0.29 3.98 1.17
N THR A 19 -0.01 4.97 0.34
CA THR A 19 -0.05 4.81 -1.13
C THR A 19 1.33 4.79 -1.75
N GLY A 20 1.42 4.10 -2.88
CA GLY A 20 2.65 3.99 -3.64
C GLY A 20 2.39 3.42 -5.02
N TYR A 21 3.48 3.03 -5.70
CA TYR A 21 3.41 2.52 -7.06
C TYR A 21 4.21 1.23 -7.22
N THR A 22 3.71 0.34 -8.07
CA THR A 22 4.46 -0.81 -8.53
C THR A 22 5.47 -0.38 -9.61
N PRO A 23 6.43 -1.24 -9.99
CA PRO A 23 7.33 -0.92 -11.12
C PRO A 23 6.59 -0.64 -12.43
N GLN A 24 5.38 -1.14 -12.59
CA GLN A 24 4.54 -0.90 -13.76
C GLN A 24 3.68 0.36 -13.61
N TYR A 25 3.90 1.16 -12.58
CA TYR A 25 3.13 2.38 -12.27
C TYR A 25 1.66 2.14 -11.92
N VAL A 26 1.34 0.94 -11.43
CA VAL A 26 0.03 0.68 -10.85
C VAL A 26 -0.01 1.26 -9.45
N ARG A 27 -0.99 2.10 -9.18
CA ARG A 27 -1.14 2.70 -7.86
C ARG A 27 -1.69 1.69 -6.86
N ALA A 28 -1.04 1.58 -5.71
CA ALA A 28 -1.41 0.65 -4.65
C ALA A 28 -1.68 1.39 -3.35
N ALA A 29 -2.63 0.90 -2.57
CA ALA A 29 -3.00 1.49 -1.29
C ALA A 29 -3.08 0.41 -0.21
N LEU A 30 -2.37 0.64 0.89
CA LEU A 30 -2.37 -0.22 2.06
C LEU A 30 -3.18 0.46 3.16
N PRO A 31 -4.26 -0.16 3.68
CA PRO A 31 -5.03 0.45 4.77
C PRO A 31 -4.15 0.76 5.97
N VAL A 32 -4.27 1.98 6.50
CA VAL A 32 -3.47 2.41 7.65
C VAL A 32 -4.12 1.89 8.93
N THR A 33 -3.40 1.03 9.65
CA THR A 33 -3.81 0.54 10.97
C THR A 33 -2.97 1.18 12.07
N ASP A 34 -1.70 1.52 11.78
CA ASP A 34 -0.81 2.21 12.70
C ASP A 34 -0.02 3.25 11.90
N ARG A 35 -0.31 4.53 12.16
CA ARG A 35 0.33 5.63 11.43
C ARG A 35 1.84 5.68 11.62
N LYS A 36 2.33 5.33 12.79
CA LYS A 36 3.78 5.36 13.05
C LYS A 36 4.51 4.35 12.19
N ILE A 37 3.96 3.14 12.10
CA ILE A 37 4.53 2.08 11.27
C ILE A 37 4.45 2.48 9.80
N CYS A 38 3.30 2.97 9.34
CA CYS A 38 3.13 3.39 7.95
C CYS A 38 4.05 4.55 7.58
N SER A 39 4.25 5.49 8.49
CA SER A 39 5.18 6.61 8.25
C SER A 39 6.62 6.13 8.05
N ARG A 40 7.01 5.07 8.74
CA ARG A 40 8.35 4.48 8.58
C ARG A 40 8.49 3.70 7.28
N MET A 41 7.39 3.21 6.75
CA MET A 41 7.37 2.46 5.48
C MET A 41 7.52 3.38 4.27
N ALA A 42 7.15 4.65 4.40
CA ALA A 42 7.24 5.61 3.32
C ALA A 42 8.70 5.74 2.83
N GLY A 43 8.90 5.75 1.52
CA GLY A 43 10.23 5.78 0.90
C GLY A 43 10.89 4.42 0.74
N ASN A 44 10.22 3.34 1.14
CA ASN A 44 10.77 1.99 1.08
C ASN A 44 9.92 1.08 0.18
N ILE A 45 10.53 0.01 -0.31
CA ILE A 45 9.86 -0.98 -1.14
C ILE A 45 9.47 -2.17 -0.27
N PHE A 46 8.21 -2.59 -0.38
CA PHE A 46 7.69 -3.77 0.32
C PHE A 46 6.99 -4.71 -0.64
N GLU A 47 7.05 -6.00 -0.34
CA GLU A 47 6.27 -7.00 -1.04
C GLU A 47 4.87 -7.05 -0.45
N VAL A 48 3.87 -7.05 -1.30
CA VAL A 48 2.46 -7.02 -0.91
C VAL A 48 1.65 -7.99 -1.75
N GLN A 49 0.44 -8.30 -1.27
CA GLN A 49 -0.54 -9.07 -2.02
C GLN A 49 -1.73 -8.18 -2.36
N ALA A 50 -2.23 -8.31 -3.58
CA ALA A 50 -3.45 -7.63 -3.99
C ALA A 50 -4.67 -8.26 -3.32
N GLU A 51 -5.56 -7.42 -2.77
CA GLU A 51 -6.80 -7.86 -2.14
C GLU A 51 -8.04 -7.42 -2.90
N GLY A 52 -7.89 -6.57 -3.90
CA GLY A 52 -9.01 -5.99 -4.64
C GLY A 52 -8.69 -4.55 -5.01
N PHE A 53 -9.73 -3.73 -5.11
CA PHE A 53 -9.57 -2.33 -5.49
C PHE A 53 -10.17 -1.41 -4.44
N VAL A 54 -9.48 -0.29 -4.18
CA VAL A 54 -10.05 0.81 -3.38
C VAL A 54 -10.94 1.65 -4.29
N THR A 55 -10.44 1.93 -5.50
CA THR A 55 -11.18 2.57 -6.58
C THR A 55 -10.84 1.85 -7.88
N ASP A 56 -11.45 2.25 -9.00
CA ASP A 56 -11.17 1.66 -10.31
C ASP A 56 -9.70 1.75 -10.71
N GLU A 57 -8.96 2.70 -10.14
CA GLU A 57 -7.58 2.97 -10.51
C GLU A 57 -6.58 2.65 -9.40
N VAL A 58 -7.04 2.30 -8.20
CA VAL A 58 -6.18 2.08 -7.04
C VAL A 58 -6.39 0.69 -6.49
N LEU A 59 -5.33 -0.11 -6.54
CA LEU A 59 -5.34 -1.48 -6.05
C LEU A 59 -5.19 -1.49 -4.52
N ARG A 60 -6.08 -2.20 -3.84
CA ARG A 60 -5.93 -2.41 -2.40
C ARG A 60 -5.00 -3.59 -2.15
N VAL A 61 -4.02 -3.39 -1.29
CA VAL A 61 -3.00 -4.40 -1.00
C VAL A 61 -2.87 -4.64 0.49
N LYS A 62 -2.27 -5.75 0.85
CA LYS A 62 -1.86 -6.07 2.21
C LYS A 62 -0.40 -6.50 2.21
N LEU A 63 0.27 -6.36 3.34
CA LEU A 63 1.64 -6.82 3.47
C LEU A 63 1.71 -8.33 3.30
N GLN A 64 2.77 -8.80 2.63
CA GLN A 64 3.02 -10.22 2.49
C GLN A 64 3.42 -10.79 3.85
N GLU A 65 2.67 -11.76 4.35
CA GLU A 65 3.03 -12.45 5.57
C GLU A 65 4.14 -13.46 5.29
N ILE A 66 5.18 -13.41 6.12
CA ILE A 66 6.21 -14.43 6.09
C ILE A 66 5.84 -15.46 7.14
N THR A 67 5.43 -16.63 6.69
CA THR A 67 5.15 -17.77 7.58
C THR A 67 6.46 -18.53 7.79
N VAL A 68 6.89 -18.59 9.00
CA VAL A 68 8.10 -19.34 9.35
C VAL A 68 7.71 -20.73 9.82
#